data_388d116378fff263b99900b9af7d41a2
#
_entry.id   388d116378fff263b99900b9af7d41a2
#
_cell.length_a   1.000
_cell.length_b   1.000
_cell.length_c   1.000
_cell.angle_alpha   90.00
_cell.angle_beta   90.00
_cell.angle_gamma   90.00
#
_symmetry.space_group_name_H-M   'P 1'
#
loop_
_entity.id
_entity.type
_entity.pdbx_description
1 polymer ?
#
loop_
_entity_poly.entity_id
_entity_poly.type
_entity_poly.pdbx_seq_one_letter_code
_entity_poly.pdbx_strand_id
1 'polypeptide(L)'
;DWSWGALIFDFQNDGFKDIFIANGIYQDLTNQDFLRYITEDKVSKKITSSGKVDYKMLIDYIPSVPISNHAYLNDKNLTFENQSSQLGLAAPSFSSGSAYGDLDNDGDLDLVVNNTNMPFFLYENQSNLMYPDHHYLRFNLQGEGKNTQALGTNITVYEEKNKYYLEHLPTRGFES
;
A
#
# COMPACT_ATOMS: atom_id res chain seq x y z
N ASP A 1 -10.91 -9.05 4.22
CA ASP A 1 -9.92 -7.96 4.05
C ASP A 1 -10.19 -7.23 2.75
N TRP A 2 -9.95 -5.93 2.75
CA TRP A 2 -10.02 -5.06 1.59
C TRP A 2 -8.63 -4.60 1.23
N SER A 3 -7.88 -5.45 0.53
CA SER A 3 -6.54 -5.15 0.05
C SER A 3 -6.62 -4.47 -1.32
N TRP A 4 -6.01 -3.29 -1.43
CA TRP A 4 -6.03 -2.47 -2.64
C TRP A 4 -4.71 -2.54 -3.39
N GLY A 5 -3.83 -1.60 -3.16
CA GLY A 5 -2.54 -1.53 -3.81
C GLY A 5 -1.50 -2.41 -3.11
N ALA A 6 -0.77 -3.22 -3.86
CA ALA A 6 0.43 -3.88 -3.40
C ALA A 6 1.66 -3.18 -4.00
N LEU A 7 2.61 -2.80 -3.17
CA LEU A 7 3.91 -2.28 -3.58
C LEU A 7 4.97 -3.35 -3.34
N ILE A 8 5.89 -3.51 -4.30
CA ILE A 8 6.99 -4.44 -4.22
C ILE A 8 8.29 -3.65 -4.38
N PHE A 9 8.98 -3.42 -3.27
CA PHE A 9 10.24 -2.67 -3.24
C PHE A 9 11.11 -3.18 -2.09
N ASP A 10 12.37 -2.79 -2.05
CA ASP A 10 13.33 -3.18 -1.03
C ASP A 10 13.26 -2.19 0.13
N PHE A 11 12.76 -2.62 1.30
CA PHE A 11 12.63 -1.76 2.48
C PHE A 11 13.94 -1.54 3.21
N GLN A 12 14.87 -2.49 3.07
CA GLN A 12 16.06 -2.60 3.91
C GLN A 12 17.35 -2.34 3.15
N ASN A 13 17.28 -2.05 1.83
CA ASN A 13 18.43 -1.93 0.94
C ASN A 13 19.33 -3.20 0.96
N ASP A 14 18.73 -4.38 1.12
CA ASP A 14 19.43 -5.67 1.18
C ASP A 14 19.46 -6.42 -0.16
N GLY A 15 18.87 -5.82 -1.21
CA GLY A 15 18.81 -6.35 -2.57
C GLY A 15 17.62 -7.29 -2.82
N PHE A 16 16.81 -7.60 -1.83
CA PHE A 16 15.61 -8.42 -1.96
C PHE A 16 14.35 -7.56 -1.81
N LYS A 17 13.38 -7.82 -2.66
CA LYS A 17 12.15 -7.04 -2.64
C LYS A 17 11.17 -7.57 -1.61
N ASP A 18 10.60 -6.67 -0.86
CA ASP A 18 9.57 -6.86 0.15
C ASP A 18 8.20 -6.50 -0.41
N ILE A 19 7.13 -6.74 0.36
CA ILE A 19 5.77 -6.49 -0.06
C ILE A 19 5.07 -5.61 0.97
N PHE A 20 4.51 -4.49 0.53
CA PHE A 20 3.56 -3.70 1.31
C PHE A 20 2.17 -3.78 0.67
N ILE A 21 1.13 -3.92 1.49
CA ILE A 21 -0.27 -4.01 1.05
C ILE A 21 -1.10 -3.00 1.83
N ALA A 22 -1.63 -2.01 1.12
CA ALA A 22 -2.62 -1.08 1.67
C ALA A 22 -3.96 -1.80 1.85
N ASN A 23 -4.58 -1.64 3.03
CA ASN A 23 -5.75 -2.43 3.41
C ASN A 23 -6.79 -1.55 4.11
N GLY A 24 -8.07 -1.77 3.80
CA GLY A 24 -9.19 -1.10 4.44
C GLY A 24 -10.27 -0.64 3.49
N ILE A 25 -11.47 -0.50 4.04
CA ILE A 25 -12.59 0.18 3.41
C ILE A 25 -13.34 0.97 4.47
N TYR A 26 -13.66 2.23 4.18
CA TYR A 26 -14.31 3.10 5.15
C TYR A 26 -15.72 2.61 5.50
N GLN A 27 -16.50 2.15 4.52
CA GLN A 27 -17.84 1.61 4.71
C GLN A 27 -18.00 0.33 3.89
N ASP A 28 -18.18 -0.81 4.58
CA ASP A 28 -18.28 -2.12 3.95
C ASP A 28 -19.72 -2.49 3.58
N LEU A 29 -20.11 -2.17 2.36
CA LEU A 29 -21.42 -2.52 1.80
C LEU A 29 -21.60 -4.03 1.57
N THR A 30 -20.55 -4.81 1.60
CA THR A 30 -20.58 -6.26 1.38
C THR A 30 -20.66 -7.07 2.66
N ASN A 31 -20.66 -6.39 3.81
CA ASN A 31 -20.74 -7.04 5.10
C ASN A 31 -22.04 -7.84 5.23
N GLN A 32 -21.93 -9.14 5.49
CA GLN A 32 -23.06 -10.07 5.51
C GLN A 32 -24.05 -9.76 6.63
N ASP A 33 -23.58 -9.32 7.78
CA ASP A 33 -24.46 -8.97 8.90
C ASP A 33 -25.23 -7.68 8.62
N PHE A 34 -24.59 -6.70 7.97
CA PHE A 34 -25.26 -5.50 7.46
C PHE A 34 -26.33 -5.86 6.44
N LEU A 35 -26.02 -6.68 5.44
CA LEU A 35 -26.96 -7.12 4.41
C LEU A 35 -28.16 -7.85 5.02
N ARG A 36 -27.92 -8.74 5.99
CA ARG A 36 -28.97 -9.43 6.71
C ARG A 36 -29.85 -8.45 7.50
N TYR A 37 -29.23 -7.51 8.22
CA TYR A 37 -29.92 -6.53 9.03
C TYR A 37 -30.87 -5.65 8.19
N ILE A 38 -30.44 -5.13 7.05
CA ILE A 38 -31.28 -4.26 6.20
C ILE A 38 -32.43 -5.01 5.53
N THR A 39 -32.35 -6.35 5.41
CA THR A 39 -33.40 -7.19 4.85
C THR A 39 -34.47 -7.61 5.88
N GLU A 40 -34.25 -7.34 7.19
CA GLU A 40 -35.25 -7.58 8.21
C GLU A 40 -36.50 -6.70 7.99
N ASP A 41 -37.69 -7.29 8.10
CA ASP A 41 -38.98 -6.62 7.83
C ASP A 41 -39.16 -5.30 8.62
N LYS A 42 -38.72 -5.27 9.87
CA LYS A 42 -38.83 -4.08 10.74
C LYS A 42 -37.93 -2.94 10.26
N VAL A 43 -36.71 -3.26 9.82
CA VAL A 43 -35.72 -2.29 9.34
C VAL A 43 -36.13 -1.79 7.96
N SER A 44 -36.50 -2.70 7.06
CA SER A 44 -36.98 -2.38 5.71
C SER A 44 -38.19 -1.43 5.75
N LYS A 45 -39.18 -1.68 6.63
CA LYS A 45 -40.35 -0.79 6.83
C LYS A 45 -39.93 0.58 7.40
N LYS A 46 -38.93 0.65 8.28
CA LYS A 46 -38.45 1.90 8.85
C LYS A 46 -37.70 2.74 7.81
N ILE A 47 -36.90 2.10 6.96
CA ILE A 47 -36.17 2.74 5.85
C ILE A 47 -37.14 3.32 4.82
N THR A 48 -38.31 2.66 4.61
CA THR A 48 -39.30 3.01 3.58
C THR A 48 -40.57 3.64 4.14
N SER A 49 -40.61 4.02 5.43
CA SER A 49 -41.84 4.40 6.16
C SER A 49 -42.60 5.60 5.58
N SER A 50 -41.97 6.39 4.71
CA SER A 50 -42.58 7.57 4.07
C SER A 50 -42.79 7.39 2.55
N GLY A 51 -42.64 6.18 2.03
CA GLY A 51 -42.58 5.93 0.57
C GLY A 51 -41.31 6.44 -0.10
N LYS A 52 -40.37 6.93 0.70
CA LYS A 52 -39.01 7.34 0.28
C LYS A 52 -37.98 6.60 1.11
N VAL A 53 -36.89 6.22 0.48
CA VAL A 53 -35.75 5.59 1.17
C VAL A 53 -34.98 6.66 1.95
N ASP A 54 -34.80 6.47 3.24
CA ASP A 54 -33.91 7.29 4.05
C ASP A 54 -32.47 6.80 3.87
N TYR A 55 -31.79 7.36 2.87
CA TYR A 55 -30.40 7.01 2.55
C TYR A 55 -29.43 7.34 3.69
N LYS A 56 -29.67 8.41 4.46
CA LYS A 56 -28.81 8.78 5.57
C LYS A 56 -28.81 7.72 6.65
N MET A 57 -30.01 7.29 7.03
CA MET A 57 -30.18 6.21 7.99
C MET A 57 -29.52 4.90 7.49
N LEU A 58 -29.61 4.61 6.21
CA LEU A 58 -28.97 3.42 5.62
C LEU A 58 -27.44 3.50 5.71
N ILE A 59 -26.88 4.66 5.40
CA ILE A 59 -25.43 4.90 5.46
C ILE A 59 -24.90 4.76 6.89
N ASP A 60 -25.64 5.25 7.88
CA ASP A 60 -25.24 5.20 9.29
C ASP A 60 -25.18 3.76 9.86
N TYR A 61 -25.82 2.79 9.20
CA TYR A 61 -25.75 1.37 9.58
C TYR A 61 -24.62 0.58 8.91
N ILE A 62 -23.97 1.15 7.89
CA ILE A 62 -22.88 0.45 7.21
C ILE A 62 -21.68 0.33 8.17
N PRO A 63 -21.15 -0.88 8.42
CA PRO A 63 -20.00 -1.05 9.27
C PRO A 63 -18.77 -0.27 8.77
N SER A 64 -18.09 0.37 9.71
CA SER A 64 -16.86 1.11 9.47
C SER A 64 -15.82 0.67 10.51
N VAL A 65 -14.95 -0.28 10.13
CA VAL A 65 -13.94 -0.85 11.01
C VAL A 65 -12.57 -0.68 10.37
N PRO A 66 -11.67 0.13 10.96
CA PRO A 66 -10.32 0.28 10.43
C PRO A 66 -9.53 -1.02 10.63
N ILE A 67 -8.74 -1.38 9.64
CA ILE A 67 -7.87 -2.56 9.66
C ILE A 67 -6.43 -2.18 9.35
N SER A 68 -5.49 -3.04 9.77
CA SER A 68 -4.07 -2.79 9.59
C SER A 68 -3.63 -3.06 8.16
N ASN A 69 -2.66 -2.29 7.68
CA ASN A 69 -1.89 -2.60 6.49
C ASN A 69 -0.96 -3.80 6.75
N HIS A 70 -0.47 -4.41 5.70
CA HIS A 70 0.45 -5.53 5.80
C HIS A 70 1.79 -5.20 5.15
N ALA A 71 2.87 -5.50 5.87
CA ALA A 71 4.24 -5.44 5.38
C ALA A 71 4.91 -6.80 5.59
N TYR A 72 5.47 -7.34 4.54
CA TYR A 72 6.12 -8.63 4.53
C TYR A 72 7.56 -8.48 4.08
N LEU A 73 8.50 -8.87 4.95
CA LEU A 73 9.91 -8.93 4.61
C LEU A 73 10.25 -10.27 3.95
N ASN A 74 11.13 -10.20 2.96
CA ASN A 74 11.63 -11.34 2.21
C ASN A 74 12.74 -12.06 2.97
N ASP A 75 12.56 -13.34 3.26
CA ASP A 75 13.56 -14.19 3.95
C ASP A 75 14.68 -14.70 3.04
N LYS A 76 14.81 -14.17 1.82
CA LYS A 76 15.84 -14.56 0.82
C LYS A 76 15.75 -16.01 0.31
N ASN A 77 14.68 -16.74 0.68
CA ASN A 77 14.45 -18.13 0.32
C ASN A 77 13.08 -18.37 -0.35
N LEU A 78 12.48 -17.32 -0.93
CA LEU A 78 11.15 -17.29 -1.53
C LEU A 78 10.01 -17.41 -0.50
N THR A 79 10.28 -17.13 0.76
CA THR A 79 9.27 -16.95 1.80
C THR A 79 9.25 -15.52 2.30
N PHE A 80 8.13 -15.13 2.92
CA PHE A 80 7.91 -13.79 3.41
C PHE A 80 7.36 -13.85 4.83
N GLU A 81 7.88 -13.01 5.72
CA GLU A 81 7.41 -12.89 7.08
C GLU A 81 6.65 -11.58 7.29
N ASN A 82 5.48 -11.64 7.94
CA ASN A 82 4.73 -10.45 8.28
C ASN A 82 5.42 -9.71 9.43
N GLN A 83 5.97 -8.54 9.13
CA GLN A 83 6.68 -7.68 10.05
C GLN A 83 5.97 -6.32 10.27
N SER A 84 4.70 -6.21 9.92
CA SER A 84 3.92 -4.96 9.96
C SER A 84 4.02 -4.25 11.32
N SER A 85 3.94 -4.99 12.42
CA SER A 85 4.00 -4.42 13.77
C SER A 85 5.40 -3.96 14.14
N GLN A 86 6.42 -4.74 13.79
CA GLN A 86 7.83 -4.46 14.07
C GLN A 86 8.33 -3.22 13.30
N LEU A 87 7.82 -3.05 12.09
CA LEU A 87 8.14 -1.90 11.23
C LEU A 87 7.28 -0.67 11.53
N GLY A 88 6.35 -0.75 12.50
CA GLY A 88 5.46 0.38 12.82
C GLY A 88 4.35 0.65 11.80
N LEU A 89 4.10 -0.28 10.87
CA LEU A 89 3.17 -0.13 9.76
C LEU A 89 1.77 -0.73 10.04
N ALA A 90 1.53 -1.24 11.25
CA ALA A 90 0.30 -1.93 11.62
C ALA A 90 -0.79 -1.01 12.20
N ALA A 91 -0.68 0.31 12.07
CA ALA A 91 -1.73 1.23 12.54
C ALA A 91 -3.04 0.96 11.80
N PRO A 92 -4.17 0.71 12.51
CA PRO A 92 -5.47 0.49 11.87
C PRO A 92 -5.92 1.72 11.07
N SER A 93 -6.37 1.50 9.85
CA SER A 93 -6.71 2.57 8.91
C SER A 93 -7.73 2.13 7.86
N PHE A 94 -8.13 3.07 7.01
CA PHE A 94 -8.90 2.81 5.80
C PHE A 94 -8.02 3.15 4.59
N SER A 95 -6.91 2.42 4.44
CA SER A 95 -5.93 2.68 3.40
C SER A 95 -6.43 2.24 2.04
N SER A 96 -6.33 3.11 1.04
CA SER A 96 -6.82 2.87 -0.31
C SER A 96 -5.73 2.93 -1.38
N GLY A 97 -4.63 3.63 -1.12
CA GLY A 97 -3.53 3.78 -2.05
C GLY A 97 -2.22 3.99 -1.32
N SER A 98 -1.12 3.70 -1.98
CA SER A 98 0.22 3.90 -1.43
C SER A 98 1.24 4.12 -2.53
N ALA A 99 2.31 4.83 -2.19
CA ALA A 99 3.45 5.08 -3.06
C ALA A 99 4.74 5.10 -2.23
N TYR A 100 5.86 4.82 -2.86
CA TYR A 100 7.16 4.91 -2.22
C TYR A 100 8.12 5.78 -3.03
N GLY A 101 9.10 6.37 -2.35
CA GLY A 101 10.16 7.16 -2.94
C GLY A 101 11.11 7.65 -1.87
N ASP A 102 12.31 7.99 -2.27
CA ASP A 102 13.32 8.62 -1.41
C ASP A 102 12.98 10.12 -1.30
N LEU A 103 12.28 10.53 -0.25
CA LEU A 103 11.69 11.86 -0.10
C LEU A 103 12.65 12.88 0.53
N ASP A 104 13.60 12.42 1.32
CA ASP A 104 14.60 13.26 2.00
C ASP A 104 16.01 13.16 1.39
N ASN A 105 16.18 12.30 0.37
CA ASN A 105 17.43 12.05 -0.35
C ASN A 105 18.52 11.37 0.48
N ASP A 106 18.14 10.52 1.40
CA ASP A 106 19.08 9.72 2.20
C ASP A 106 19.39 8.35 1.60
N GLY A 107 18.64 7.95 0.54
CA GLY A 107 18.80 6.71 -0.22
C GLY A 107 17.89 5.58 0.20
N ASP A 108 17.14 5.74 1.29
CA ASP A 108 16.11 4.82 1.72
C ASP A 108 14.78 5.16 1.03
N LEU A 109 13.92 4.16 0.84
CA LEU A 109 12.63 4.38 0.20
C LEU A 109 11.55 4.57 1.27
N ASP A 110 11.06 5.82 1.38
CA ASP A 110 9.95 6.19 2.25
C ASP A 110 8.61 5.72 1.71
N LEU A 111 7.62 5.62 2.59
CA LEU A 111 6.30 5.15 2.24
C LEU A 111 5.23 6.20 2.56
N VAL A 112 4.41 6.54 1.58
CA VAL A 112 3.21 7.36 1.75
C VAL A 112 1.98 6.48 1.58
N VAL A 113 1.02 6.57 2.52
CA VAL A 113 -0.23 5.80 2.46
C VAL A 113 -1.41 6.75 2.53
N ASN A 114 -2.27 6.71 1.54
CA ASN A 114 -3.50 7.48 1.51
C ASN A 114 -4.63 6.74 2.25
N ASN A 115 -5.35 7.47 3.09
CA ASN A 115 -6.44 6.93 3.90
C ASN A 115 -7.76 7.65 3.59
N THR A 116 -8.85 6.91 3.57
CA THR A 116 -10.20 7.47 3.43
C THR A 116 -10.70 7.99 4.77
N ASN A 117 -11.12 9.25 4.82
CA ASN A 117 -11.61 9.95 6.03
C ASN A 117 -10.66 9.93 7.24
N MET A 118 -9.37 9.75 7.00
CA MET A 118 -8.31 9.82 7.98
C MET A 118 -7.11 10.58 7.38
N PRO A 119 -6.23 11.16 8.20
CA PRO A 119 -4.95 11.68 7.70
C PRO A 119 -4.16 10.60 6.95
N PHE A 120 -3.44 11.01 5.91
CA PHE A 120 -2.49 10.14 5.26
C PHE A 120 -1.37 9.76 6.23
N PHE A 121 -0.71 8.63 5.99
CA PHE A 121 0.50 8.27 6.70
C PHE A 121 1.72 8.59 5.83
N LEU A 122 2.72 9.15 6.48
CA LEU A 122 4.05 9.33 5.92
C LEU A 122 5.02 8.59 6.85
N TYR A 123 5.67 7.58 6.32
CA TYR A 123 6.66 6.79 7.04
C TYR A 123 8.04 7.07 6.45
N GLU A 124 8.89 7.69 7.26
CA GLU A 124 10.30 7.84 7.00
C GLU A 124 11.00 6.50 7.23
N ASN A 125 11.72 6.03 6.24
CA ASN A 125 12.52 4.81 6.35
C ASN A 125 13.87 5.15 6.98
N GLN A 126 14.32 4.35 7.92
CA GLN A 126 15.59 4.54 8.62
C GLN A 126 16.55 3.36 8.41
N SER A 127 16.46 2.70 7.27
CA SER A 127 17.27 1.51 6.96
C SER A 127 18.76 1.81 6.96
N ASN A 128 19.17 2.98 6.49
CA ASN A 128 20.55 3.47 6.52
C ASN A 128 21.15 3.54 7.92
N LEU A 129 20.30 3.80 8.95
CA LEU A 129 20.72 3.83 10.36
C LEU A 129 20.67 2.44 10.99
N MET A 130 19.67 1.63 10.62
CA MET A 130 19.46 0.29 11.19
C MET A 130 20.41 -0.75 10.59
N TYR A 131 20.75 -0.60 9.32
CA TYR A 131 21.55 -1.54 8.54
C TYR A 131 22.70 -0.82 7.80
N PRO A 132 23.71 -0.31 8.51
CA PRO A 132 24.76 0.55 7.92
C PRO A 132 25.64 -0.17 6.88
N ASP A 133 25.59 -1.49 6.82
CA ASP A 133 26.31 -2.31 5.83
C ASP A 133 25.48 -2.54 4.54
N HIS A 134 24.22 -2.11 4.50
CA HIS A 134 23.40 -2.16 3.31
C HIS A 134 23.61 -0.88 2.48
N HIS A 135 23.61 -1.02 1.16
CA HIS A 135 23.92 0.07 0.25
C HIS A 135 22.91 0.12 -0.89
N TYR A 136 22.75 1.29 -1.47
CA TYR A 136 21.89 1.53 -2.62
C TYR A 136 22.68 2.04 -3.83
N LEU A 137 22.08 1.90 -5.02
CA LEU A 137 22.56 2.50 -6.26
C LEU A 137 21.45 3.38 -6.84
N ARG A 138 21.81 4.62 -7.18
CA ARG A 138 20.89 5.53 -7.87
C ARG A 138 21.33 5.69 -9.32
N PHE A 139 20.42 5.48 -10.26
CA PHE A 139 20.63 5.69 -11.68
C PHE A 139 19.95 6.97 -12.13
N ASN A 140 20.68 7.86 -12.75
CA ASN A 140 20.12 9.01 -13.45
C ASN A 140 20.10 8.71 -14.94
N LEU A 141 18.91 8.43 -15.48
CA LEU A 141 18.71 8.02 -16.86
C LEU A 141 18.37 9.22 -17.73
N GLN A 142 19.01 9.31 -18.89
CA GLN A 142 18.70 10.29 -19.91
C GLN A 142 18.43 9.57 -21.23
N GLY A 143 17.23 9.74 -21.74
CA GLY A 143 16.81 9.17 -23.01
C GLY A 143 16.95 10.16 -24.18
N GLU A 144 16.72 9.70 -25.38
CA GLU A 144 16.82 10.47 -26.63
C GLU A 144 15.43 10.80 -27.21
N GLY A 145 15.39 11.85 -28.03
CA GLY A 145 14.21 12.25 -28.79
C GLY A 145 13.04 12.66 -27.90
N LYS A 146 11.90 11.98 -28.03
CA LYS A 146 10.69 12.25 -27.24
C LYS A 146 10.65 11.52 -25.90
N ASN A 147 11.50 10.52 -25.70
CA ASN A 147 11.59 9.75 -24.44
C ASN A 147 12.75 10.26 -23.59
N THR A 148 12.71 11.52 -23.21
CA THR A 148 13.78 12.18 -22.44
C THR A 148 14.04 11.57 -21.08
N GLN A 149 13.06 10.91 -20.50
CA GLN A 149 13.15 10.24 -19.20
C GLN A 149 13.57 8.76 -19.33
N ALA A 150 13.88 8.28 -20.52
CA ALA A 150 14.29 6.89 -20.76
C ALA A 150 13.32 5.82 -20.21
N LEU A 151 12.00 6.08 -20.28
CA LEU A 151 10.98 5.12 -19.83
C LEU A 151 11.10 3.80 -20.61
N GLY A 152 10.91 2.67 -19.92
CA GLY A 152 11.05 1.33 -20.45
C GLY A 152 12.50 0.81 -20.51
N THR A 153 13.45 1.55 -19.94
CA THR A 153 14.85 1.09 -19.85
C THR A 153 14.96 -0.07 -18.85
N ASN A 154 15.65 -1.12 -19.28
CA ASN A 154 16.01 -2.24 -18.44
C ASN A 154 17.44 -2.08 -17.92
N ILE A 155 17.61 -2.17 -16.61
CA ILE A 155 18.90 -2.07 -15.95
C ILE A 155 19.20 -3.40 -15.29
N THR A 156 20.39 -3.92 -15.55
CA THR A 156 20.89 -5.10 -14.85
C THR A 156 22.22 -4.77 -14.17
N VAL A 157 22.26 -4.97 -12.87
CA VAL A 157 23.47 -4.81 -12.07
C VAL A 157 24.01 -6.20 -11.74
N TYR A 158 25.29 -6.39 -11.94
CA TYR A 158 26.02 -7.61 -11.59
C TYR A 158 26.97 -7.31 -10.45
N GLU A 159 26.84 -8.06 -9.36
CA GLU A 159 27.71 -7.98 -8.20
C GLU A 159 28.14 -9.41 -7.85
N GLU A 160 29.41 -9.73 -8.11
CA GLU A 160 29.95 -11.08 -7.94
C GLU A 160 29.06 -12.18 -8.58
N LYS A 161 28.28 -12.91 -7.76
CA LYS A 161 27.35 -13.96 -8.18
C LYS A 161 25.90 -13.48 -8.26
N ASN A 162 25.61 -12.28 -7.76
CA ASN A 162 24.28 -11.73 -7.70
C ASN A 162 23.95 -10.96 -8.99
N LYS A 163 22.69 -10.96 -9.33
CA LYS A 163 22.14 -10.22 -10.45
C LYS A 163 20.88 -9.51 -10.03
N TYR A 164 20.90 -8.18 -10.11
CA TYR A 164 19.76 -7.34 -9.80
C TYR A 164 19.17 -6.80 -11.10
N TYR A 165 17.84 -6.88 -11.24
CA TYR A 165 17.14 -6.42 -12.42
C TYR A 165 16.13 -5.36 -12.06
N LEU A 166 16.14 -4.24 -12.78
CA LEU A 166 15.19 -3.14 -12.64
C LEU A 166 14.65 -2.76 -14.03
N GLU A 167 13.39 -2.40 -14.07
CA GLU A 167 12.76 -1.79 -15.22
C GLU A 167 12.28 -0.38 -14.83
N HIS A 168 12.65 0.61 -15.64
CA HIS A 168 12.27 1.99 -15.40
C HIS A 168 10.86 2.26 -15.95
N LEU A 169 9.86 2.04 -15.10
CA LEU A 169 8.44 2.28 -15.39
C LEU A 169 7.89 3.44 -14.55
N PRO A 170 6.98 4.26 -15.11
CA PRO A 170 6.36 5.37 -14.39
C PRO A 170 5.31 4.92 -13.37
N THR A 171 4.73 3.73 -13.57
CA THR A 171 3.65 3.18 -12.73
C THR A 171 4.17 2.06 -11.85
N ARG A 172 3.84 2.07 -10.55
CA ARG A 172 4.41 1.14 -9.57
C ARG A 172 3.39 0.50 -8.64
N GLY A 173 2.11 0.66 -8.89
CA GLY A 173 1.07 0.10 -8.04
C GLY A 173 -0.31 0.27 -8.64
N PHE A 174 -1.33 -0.11 -7.88
CA PHE A 174 -2.71 0.06 -8.25
C PHE A 174 -3.07 1.56 -8.22
N GLU A 175 -3.63 2.08 -9.30
CA GLU A 175 -4.02 3.49 -9.48
C GLU A 175 -2.86 4.50 -9.31
N SER A 176 -1.64 4.08 -9.62
CA SER A 176 -0.44 4.94 -9.57
C SER A 176 -0.06 5.50 -10.95
#